data_708496908433a9b7a15610144d23c239
#
_entry.id   708496908433a9b7a15610144d23c239
#
_cell.length_a   1.000
_cell.length_b   1.000
_cell.length_c   1.000
_cell.angle_alpha   90.00
_cell.angle_beta   90.00
_cell.angle_gamma   90.00
#
_symmetry.space_group_name_H-M   'P 1'
#
loop_
_entity.id
_entity.type
_entity.pdbx_description
1 polymer ?
#
loop_
_entity_poly.entity_id
_entity_poly.type
_entity_poly.pdbx_seq_one_letter_code
_entity_poly.pdbx_strand_id
1 'polypeptide(L)'
;VYDENGVKEFAFHSADSFLMTASVSGDGQEMAAVTMGQSQGAFTSSVVLYKLNRQDPYASCDLAGVAVYDLGLVGKRYCAVAEDGLHFIDRKGRAAASYSYDGGVLRRCSLGGDGYAAVLLGRYKVGSQLRLVTVNGDGKELGSLDLDGDVLSMSASGRYVAVLFADRL
;
A
#
# COMPACT_ATOMS: atom_id res chain seq x y z
N VAL A 1 2.83 -0.03 18.36
CA VAL A 1 2.89 -1.47 18.08
C VAL A 1 2.82 -2.21 19.40
N TYR A 2 2.07 -3.25 19.45
CA TYR A 2 1.92 -4.14 20.59
C TYR A 2 2.21 -5.57 20.15
N ASP A 3 2.74 -6.39 21.04
CA ASP A 3 2.89 -7.83 20.81
C ASP A 3 1.54 -8.58 20.96
N GLU A 4 1.55 -9.89 20.79
CA GLU A 4 0.37 -10.76 20.92
C GLU A 4 -0.21 -10.83 22.34
N ASN A 5 0.55 -10.40 23.35
CA ASN A 5 0.13 -10.33 24.76
C ASN A 5 -0.36 -8.94 25.15
N GLY A 6 -0.36 -7.99 24.21
CA GLY A 6 -0.76 -6.61 24.43
C GLY A 6 0.33 -5.74 25.09
N VAL A 7 1.58 -6.21 25.13
CA VAL A 7 2.71 -5.42 25.63
C VAL A 7 3.14 -4.43 24.58
N LYS A 8 3.33 -3.17 24.99
CA LYS A 8 3.74 -2.09 24.10
C LYS A 8 5.22 -2.20 23.75
N GLU A 9 5.50 -2.48 22.49
CA GLU A 9 6.86 -2.61 21.95
C GLU A 9 7.38 -1.31 21.33
N PHE A 10 6.51 -0.55 20.65
CA PHE A 10 6.91 0.65 19.94
C PHE A 10 5.79 1.69 19.92
N ALA A 11 6.15 2.98 19.99
CA ALA A 11 5.25 4.09 19.76
C ALA A 11 5.91 5.15 18.87
N PHE A 12 5.16 5.59 17.88
CA PHE A 12 5.51 6.71 17.03
C PHE A 12 4.86 7.99 17.56
N HIS A 13 5.63 9.06 17.56
CA HIS A 13 5.15 10.42 17.83
C HIS A 13 5.75 11.37 16.81
N SER A 14 4.93 12.19 16.19
CA SER A 14 5.37 13.29 15.34
C SER A 14 4.59 14.55 15.72
N ALA A 15 5.29 15.68 15.78
CA ALA A 15 4.68 16.99 16.00
C ALA A 15 4.21 17.62 14.67
N ASP A 16 4.84 17.27 13.57
CA ASP A 16 4.74 18.00 12.29
C ASP A 16 4.08 17.18 11.17
N SER A 17 3.68 15.94 11.44
CA SER A 17 3.06 15.08 10.44
C SER A 17 2.00 14.17 11.03
N PHE A 18 1.00 13.85 10.21
CA PHE A 18 -0.06 12.90 10.55
C PHE A 18 0.34 11.49 10.12
N LEU A 19 0.13 10.52 11.00
CA LEU A 19 0.25 9.10 10.67
C LEU A 19 -1.00 8.65 9.93
N MET A 20 -0.84 8.14 8.71
CA MET A 20 -1.95 7.70 7.85
C MET A 20 -2.19 6.20 7.97
N THR A 21 -1.15 5.41 7.84
CA THR A 21 -1.19 3.95 7.93
C THR A 21 0.18 3.41 8.31
N ALA A 22 0.23 2.18 8.79
CA ALA A 22 1.48 1.50 9.09
C ALA A 22 1.36 0.00 8.82
N SER A 23 2.49 -0.62 8.51
CA SER A 23 2.61 -2.07 8.28
C SER A 23 3.83 -2.60 9.02
N VAL A 24 3.65 -3.69 9.74
CA VAL A 24 4.74 -4.39 10.44
C VAL A 24 5.20 -5.56 9.55
N SER A 25 6.51 -5.78 9.48
CA SER A 25 7.07 -6.92 8.76
C SER A 25 6.65 -8.25 9.39
N GLY A 26 6.56 -9.31 8.60
CA GLY A 26 6.11 -10.62 9.07
C GLY A 26 7.00 -11.25 10.15
N ASP A 27 8.25 -10.80 10.28
CA ASP A 27 9.18 -11.20 11.34
C ASP A 27 9.10 -10.31 12.60
N GLY A 28 8.23 -9.28 12.59
CA GLY A 28 8.05 -8.37 13.71
C GLY A 28 9.25 -7.48 14.02
N GLN A 29 10.22 -7.33 13.12
CA GLN A 29 11.44 -6.57 13.40
C GLN A 29 11.42 -5.15 12.83
N GLU A 30 10.65 -4.93 11.77
CA GLU A 30 10.58 -3.66 11.06
C GLU A 30 9.13 -3.18 10.94
N MET A 31 8.97 -1.88 10.86
CA MET A 31 7.70 -1.22 10.57
C MET A 31 7.94 -0.17 9.49
N ALA A 32 7.03 -0.10 8.55
CA ALA A 32 6.90 1.05 7.67
C ALA A 32 5.65 1.84 8.06
N ALA A 33 5.74 3.15 8.04
CA ALA A 33 4.63 4.05 8.32
C ALA A 33 4.51 5.08 7.21
N VAL A 34 3.29 5.39 6.81
CA VAL A 34 3.01 6.53 5.94
C VAL A 34 2.66 7.72 6.81
N THR A 35 3.42 8.79 6.65
CA THR A 35 3.13 10.07 7.27
C THR A 35 2.72 11.09 6.19
N MET A 36 1.83 12.00 6.53
CA MET A 36 1.45 13.12 5.70
C MET A 36 1.80 14.41 6.42
N GLY A 37 2.58 15.25 5.78
CA GLY A 37 2.98 16.57 6.26
C GLY A 37 2.76 17.63 5.20
N GLN A 38 3.18 18.85 5.52
CA GLN A 38 3.17 19.97 4.58
C GLN A 38 4.60 20.50 4.45
N SER A 39 5.08 20.60 3.22
CA SER A 39 6.35 21.23 2.89
C SER A 39 6.14 22.28 1.81
N GLN A 40 6.60 23.51 2.04
CA GLN A 40 6.50 24.65 1.11
C GLN A 40 5.06 24.90 0.59
N GLY A 41 4.04 24.67 1.41
CA GLY A 41 2.63 24.87 1.05
C GLY A 41 1.99 23.72 0.28
N ALA A 42 2.72 22.64 -0.01
CA ALA A 42 2.20 21.44 -0.65
C ALA A 42 2.17 20.25 0.33
N PHE A 43 1.19 19.36 0.16
CA PHE A 43 1.15 18.11 0.90
C PHE A 43 2.23 17.16 0.39
N THR A 44 2.88 16.46 1.33
CA THR A 44 3.87 15.43 1.05
C THR A 44 3.55 14.21 1.88
N SER A 45 3.38 13.06 1.24
CA SER A 45 3.38 11.77 1.92
C SER A 45 4.80 11.23 1.97
N SER A 46 5.18 10.62 3.10
CA SER A 46 6.49 9.99 3.26
C SER A 46 6.30 8.58 3.80
N VAL A 47 6.98 7.62 3.20
CA VAL A 47 7.10 6.27 3.76
C VAL A 47 8.33 6.25 4.64
N VAL A 48 8.14 6.08 5.95
CA VAL A 48 9.20 6.14 6.97
C VAL A 48 9.42 4.74 7.53
N LEU A 49 10.67 4.30 7.56
CA LEU A 49 11.05 2.94 7.94
C LEU A 49 11.70 2.92 9.32
N TYR A 50 11.20 2.05 10.19
CA TYR A 50 11.66 1.87 11.57
C TYR A 50 12.11 0.42 11.82
N LYS A 51 13.10 0.29 12.70
CA LYS A 51 13.35 -0.95 13.42
C LYS A 51 12.65 -0.88 14.76
N LEU A 52 11.87 -1.90 15.14
CA LEU A 52 11.05 -1.86 16.36
C LEU A 52 11.88 -1.79 17.66
N ASN A 53 13.17 -2.07 17.59
CA ASN A 53 14.12 -1.91 18.70
C ASN A 53 14.76 -0.51 18.78
N ARG A 54 14.35 0.46 17.95
CA ARG A 54 14.88 1.84 17.91
C ARG A 54 13.75 2.84 17.72
N GLN A 55 13.84 4.00 18.38
CA GLN A 55 12.85 5.08 18.26
C GLN A 55 13.00 5.87 16.95
N ASP A 56 14.24 6.03 16.47
CA ASP A 56 14.52 6.84 15.28
C ASP A 56 14.33 6.01 14.00
N PRO A 57 13.77 6.62 12.93
CA PRO A 57 13.71 6.00 11.63
C PRO A 57 15.11 5.75 11.08
N TYR A 58 15.26 4.66 10.33
CA TYR A 58 16.53 4.37 9.67
C TYR A 58 16.55 4.78 8.20
N ALA A 59 15.37 5.02 7.61
CA ALA A 59 15.22 5.46 6.22
C ALA A 59 13.86 6.10 5.99
N SER A 60 13.75 6.91 4.93
CA SER A 60 12.48 7.46 4.46
C SER A 60 12.49 7.63 2.94
N CYS A 61 11.30 7.64 2.35
CA CYS A 61 11.06 7.92 0.95
C CYS A 61 9.89 8.88 0.82
N ASP A 62 10.14 10.06 0.25
CA ASP A 62 9.11 11.07 0.04
C ASP A 62 8.37 10.81 -1.29
N LEU A 63 7.05 10.86 -1.21
CA LEU A 63 6.11 10.77 -2.33
C LEU A 63 5.41 12.12 -2.47
N ALA A 64 6.07 13.05 -3.14
CA ALA A 64 5.62 14.44 -3.25
C ALA A 64 4.30 14.56 -4.00
N GLY A 65 3.33 15.25 -3.41
CA GLY A 65 2.04 15.56 -4.04
C GLY A 65 1.11 14.36 -4.25
N VAL A 66 1.37 13.23 -3.61
CA VAL A 66 0.62 11.98 -3.79
C VAL A 66 -0.01 11.54 -2.47
N ALA A 67 -1.32 11.26 -2.47
CA ALA A 67 -2.01 10.70 -1.31
C ALA A 67 -1.85 9.17 -1.29
N VAL A 68 -1.38 8.63 -0.16
CA VAL A 68 -1.22 7.20 0.06
C VAL A 68 -2.36 6.68 0.92
N TYR A 69 -3.03 5.62 0.46
CA TYR A 69 -4.21 5.03 1.11
C TYR A 69 -3.90 3.79 1.93
N ASP A 70 -2.91 3.00 1.49
CA ASP A 70 -2.53 1.75 2.15
C ASP A 70 -1.05 1.46 1.99
N LEU A 71 -0.50 0.60 2.85
CA LEU A 71 0.91 0.24 2.87
C LEU A 71 1.07 -1.21 3.30
N GLY A 72 1.88 -1.97 2.59
CA GLY A 72 2.21 -3.34 2.95
C GLY A 72 3.46 -3.86 2.29
N LEU A 73 3.82 -5.10 2.56
CA LEU A 73 4.94 -5.78 1.93
C LEU A 73 4.47 -6.54 0.68
N VAL A 74 5.16 -6.33 -0.43
CA VAL A 74 5.02 -7.10 -1.67
C VAL A 74 6.38 -7.67 -2.03
N GLY A 75 6.56 -8.95 -1.79
CA GLY A 75 7.85 -9.61 -1.89
C GLY A 75 8.85 -9.01 -0.88
N LYS A 76 9.89 -8.36 -1.38
CA LYS A 76 10.95 -7.75 -0.55
C LYS A 76 10.84 -6.23 -0.41
N ARG A 77 9.78 -5.61 -0.94
CA ARG A 77 9.61 -4.15 -0.97
C ARG A 77 8.35 -3.74 -0.24
N TYR A 78 8.38 -2.57 0.32
CA TYR A 78 7.16 -1.91 0.78
C TYR A 78 6.43 -1.36 -0.44
N CYS A 79 5.13 -1.60 -0.50
CA CYS A 79 4.23 -1.11 -1.53
C CYS A 79 3.31 -0.07 -0.90
N ALA A 80 3.47 1.18 -1.29
CA ALA A 80 2.54 2.24 -0.98
C ALA A 80 1.47 2.30 -2.09
N VAL A 81 0.22 2.08 -1.70
CA VAL A 81 -0.94 2.19 -2.59
C VAL A 81 -1.40 3.63 -2.59
N ALA A 82 -1.21 4.32 -3.70
CA ALA A 82 -1.47 5.75 -3.81
C ALA A 82 -2.59 6.05 -4.81
N GLU A 83 -2.94 7.33 -4.92
CA GLU A 83 -4.01 7.77 -5.83
C GLU A 83 -3.65 7.61 -7.30
N ASP A 84 -2.37 7.71 -7.64
CA ASP A 84 -1.82 7.68 -9.00
C ASP A 84 -1.28 6.30 -9.40
N GLY A 85 -1.03 5.41 -8.42
CA GLY A 85 -0.40 4.13 -8.69
C GLY A 85 0.10 3.39 -7.45
N LEU A 86 0.90 2.37 -7.71
CA LEU A 86 1.66 1.65 -6.69
C LEU A 86 3.10 2.14 -6.70
N HIS A 87 3.62 2.51 -5.54
CA HIS A 87 5.02 2.91 -5.36
C HIS A 87 5.74 1.86 -4.52
N PHE A 88 6.79 1.28 -5.09
CA PHE A 88 7.57 0.24 -4.42
C PHE A 88 8.87 0.84 -3.87
N ILE A 89 9.06 0.71 -2.57
CA ILE A 89 10.18 1.25 -1.82
C ILE A 89 11.04 0.10 -1.31
N ASP A 90 12.35 0.17 -1.54
CA ASP A 90 13.29 -0.82 -1.00
C ASP A 90 13.51 -0.61 0.51
N ARG A 91 14.11 -1.61 1.17
CA ARG A 91 14.42 -1.54 2.62
C ARG A 91 15.51 -0.51 2.97
N LYS A 92 16.02 0.24 2.00
CA LYS A 92 16.94 1.37 2.20
C LYS A 92 16.23 2.72 2.06
N GLY A 93 14.90 2.71 1.89
CA GLY A 93 14.10 3.91 1.72
C GLY A 93 14.19 4.54 0.33
N ARG A 94 14.58 3.79 -0.69
CA ARG A 94 14.70 4.31 -2.06
C ARG A 94 13.50 3.87 -2.87
N ALA A 95 12.95 4.79 -3.68
CA ALA A 95 11.99 4.43 -4.72
C ALA A 95 12.65 3.44 -5.69
N ALA A 96 12.09 2.25 -5.81
CA ALA A 96 12.68 1.14 -6.55
C ALA A 96 11.91 0.81 -7.83
N ALA A 97 10.58 0.98 -7.81
CA ALA A 97 9.69 0.77 -8.94
C ALA A 97 8.36 1.48 -8.72
N SER A 98 7.57 1.60 -9.77
CA SER A 98 6.19 2.07 -9.70
C SER A 98 5.33 1.38 -10.74
N TYR A 99 4.03 1.38 -10.51
CA TYR A 99 3.01 0.95 -11.47
C TYR A 99 1.94 2.04 -11.54
N SER A 100 1.78 2.68 -12.70
CA SER A 100 0.75 3.68 -12.93
C SER A 100 -0.61 3.03 -13.18
N TYR A 101 -1.67 3.66 -12.69
CA TYR A 101 -3.04 3.23 -13.02
C TYR A 101 -3.52 3.73 -14.40
N ASP A 102 -2.68 4.52 -15.12
CA ASP A 102 -2.96 5.05 -16.48
C ASP A 102 -4.32 5.73 -16.60
N GLY A 103 -4.64 6.54 -15.60
CA GLY A 103 -5.92 7.26 -15.51
C GLY A 103 -7.07 6.42 -14.93
N GLY A 104 -6.83 5.17 -14.58
CA GLY A 104 -7.76 4.36 -13.81
C GLY A 104 -7.94 4.89 -12.39
N VAL A 105 -9.10 4.71 -11.82
CA VAL A 105 -9.44 5.12 -10.45
C VAL A 105 -9.38 3.89 -9.54
N LEU A 106 -8.55 3.95 -8.49
CA LEU A 106 -8.48 2.89 -7.50
C LEU A 106 -9.83 2.69 -6.80
N ARG A 107 -10.34 1.48 -6.83
CA ARG A 107 -11.60 1.08 -6.18
C ARG A 107 -11.35 0.22 -4.94
N ARG A 108 -10.43 -0.72 -5.05
CA ARG A 108 -10.02 -1.64 -3.98
C ARG A 108 -8.55 -2.01 -4.16
N CYS A 109 -7.91 -2.38 -3.07
CA CYS A 109 -6.59 -3.00 -3.10
C CYS A 109 -6.51 -4.13 -2.09
N SER A 110 -5.56 -5.02 -2.30
CA SER A 110 -5.18 -6.05 -1.34
C SER A 110 -3.70 -6.38 -1.51
N LEU A 111 -2.96 -6.33 -0.41
CA LEU A 111 -1.52 -6.58 -0.33
C LEU A 111 -1.18 -7.96 0.27
N GLY A 112 -2.20 -8.82 0.46
CA GLY A 112 -2.04 -10.16 1.04
C GLY A 112 -1.56 -11.25 0.08
N GLY A 113 -1.28 -10.91 -1.18
CA GLY A 113 -0.76 -11.85 -2.18
C GLY A 113 0.68 -12.27 -1.92
N ASP A 114 1.06 -13.47 -2.41
CA ASP A 114 2.43 -13.97 -2.32
C ASP A 114 3.33 -13.28 -3.35
N GLY A 115 3.92 -12.16 -2.93
CA GLY A 115 4.82 -11.36 -3.74
C GLY A 115 4.14 -10.46 -4.79
N TYR A 116 2.85 -10.22 -4.67
CA TYR A 116 2.11 -9.30 -5.55
C TYR A 116 1.09 -8.45 -4.78
N ALA A 117 0.79 -7.29 -5.32
CA ALA A 117 -0.36 -6.47 -4.96
C ALA A 117 -1.50 -6.71 -5.95
N ALA A 118 -2.74 -6.79 -5.46
CA ALA A 118 -3.92 -6.81 -6.29
C ALA A 118 -4.62 -5.46 -6.18
N VAL A 119 -4.96 -4.85 -7.31
CA VAL A 119 -5.72 -3.60 -7.39
C VAL A 119 -6.92 -3.76 -8.30
N LEU A 120 -8.03 -3.18 -7.90
CA LEU A 120 -9.23 -3.08 -8.69
C LEU A 120 -9.38 -1.64 -9.17
N LEU A 121 -9.30 -1.44 -10.46
CA LEU A 121 -9.34 -0.14 -11.11
C LEU A 121 -10.68 0.03 -11.81
N GLY A 122 -11.29 1.20 -11.68
CA GLY A 122 -12.46 1.60 -12.44
C GLY A 122 -12.08 2.65 -13.46
N ARG A 123 -12.78 2.70 -14.60
CA ARG A 123 -12.64 3.76 -15.58
C ARG A 123 -13.12 5.12 -15.01
N TYR A 124 -14.12 5.08 -14.11
CA TYR A 124 -14.70 6.24 -13.43
C TYR A 124 -14.84 5.95 -11.94
N LYS A 125 -15.08 6.98 -11.13
CA LYS A 125 -15.35 6.86 -9.68
C LYS A 125 -16.59 6.01 -9.38
N VAL A 126 -17.54 5.94 -10.32
CA VAL A 126 -18.77 5.14 -10.23
C VAL A 126 -18.94 4.38 -11.56
N GLY A 127 -19.37 3.13 -11.49
CA GLY A 127 -19.61 2.28 -12.67
C GLY A 127 -19.17 0.84 -12.42
N SER A 128 -19.68 -0.06 -13.24
CA SER A 128 -19.48 -1.51 -13.16
C SER A 128 -18.33 -2.03 -14.01
N GLN A 129 -17.75 -1.21 -14.88
CA GLN A 129 -16.59 -1.61 -15.69
C GLN A 129 -15.32 -1.47 -14.86
N LEU A 130 -14.80 -2.59 -14.44
CA LEU A 130 -13.66 -2.69 -13.53
C LEU A 130 -12.57 -3.54 -14.20
N ARG A 131 -11.32 -3.27 -13.83
CA ARG A 131 -10.17 -4.08 -14.20
C ARG A 131 -9.44 -4.50 -12.94
N LEU A 132 -9.40 -5.79 -12.69
CA LEU A 132 -8.52 -6.39 -11.70
C LEU A 132 -7.13 -6.51 -12.28
N VAL A 133 -6.12 -6.04 -11.55
CA VAL A 133 -4.72 -6.12 -11.96
C VAL A 133 -3.90 -6.67 -10.81
N THR A 134 -2.96 -7.54 -11.11
CA THR A 134 -1.94 -8.01 -10.16
C THR A 134 -0.56 -7.52 -10.58
N VAL A 135 0.18 -6.96 -9.62
CA VAL A 135 1.48 -6.30 -9.88
C VAL A 135 2.51 -6.84 -8.89
N ASN A 136 3.67 -7.27 -9.37
CA ASN A 136 4.75 -7.74 -8.52
C ASN A 136 5.55 -6.58 -7.88
N GLY A 137 6.45 -6.93 -6.96
CA GLY A 137 7.29 -5.94 -6.28
C GLY A 137 8.26 -5.17 -7.20
N ASP A 138 8.42 -5.56 -8.45
CA ASP A 138 9.21 -4.85 -9.46
C ASP A 138 8.37 -3.86 -10.29
N GLY A 139 7.10 -3.65 -9.91
CA GLY A 139 6.18 -2.78 -10.62
C GLY A 139 5.68 -3.36 -11.95
N LYS A 140 5.87 -4.67 -12.17
CA LYS A 140 5.44 -5.34 -13.40
C LYS A 140 4.06 -5.96 -13.21
N GLU A 141 3.15 -5.69 -14.14
CA GLU A 141 1.87 -6.37 -14.24
C GLU A 141 2.10 -7.87 -14.49
N LEU A 142 1.50 -8.72 -13.65
CA LEU A 142 1.53 -10.18 -13.78
C LEU A 142 0.33 -10.68 -14.57
N GLY A 143 -0.80 -10.02 -14.42
CA GLY A 143 -2.03 -10.34 -15.12
C GLY A 143 -3.12 -9.34 -14.86
N SER A 144 -4.11 -9.33 -15.72
CA SER A 144 -5.30 -8.51 -15.56
C SER A 144 -6.55 -9.21 -16.07
N LEU A 145 -7.69 -8.82 -15.52
CA LEU A 145 -9.00 -9.36 -15.86
C LEU A 145 -10.03 -8.24 -15.81
N ASP A 146 -10.76 -8.08 -16.90
CA ASP A 146 -11.90 -7.17 -16.93
C ASP A 146 -13.09 -7.80 -16.21
N LEU A 147 -13.75 -7.02 -15.36
CA LEU A 147 -14.87 -7.45 -14.54
C LEU A 147 -16.06 -6.51 -14.75
N ASP A 148 -17.23 -7.10 -14.85
CA ASP A 148 -18.50 -6.38 -14.88
C ASP A 148 -19.31 -6.71 -13.63
N GLY A 149 -19.87 -5.70 -13.00
CA GLY A 149 -20.74 -5.81 -11.82
C GLY A 149 -20.27 -5.00 -10.64
N ASP A 150 -21.07 -4.96 -9.61
CA ASP A 150 -20.79 -4.23 -8.37
C ASP A 150 -19.94 -5.09 -7.45
N VAL A 151 -18.65 -4.74 -7.35
CA VAL A 151 -17.73 -5.40 -6.45
C VAL A 151 -17.84 -4.79 -5.05
N LEU A 152 -18.22 -5.62 -4.08
CA LEU A 152 -18.37 -5.26 -2.68
C LEU A 152 -17.04 -5.33 -1.94
N SER A 153 -16.26 -6.38 -2.17
CA SER A 153 -15.00 -6.62 -1.48
C SER A 153 -14.00 -7.38 -2.36
N MET A 154 -12.73 -7.27 -2.00
CA MET A 154 -11.65 -8.02 -2.62
C MET A 154 -10.62 -8.38 -1.56
N SER A 155 -10.07 -9.59 -1.64
CA SER A 155 -8.98 -10.05 -0.79
C SER A 155 -8.02 -10.92 -1.58
N ALA A 156 -6.72 -10.70 -1.38
CA ALA A 156 -5.66 -11.55 -1.93
C ALA A 156 -5.00 -12.34 -0.80
N SER A 157 -4.73 -13.62 -1.03
CA SER A 157 -3.99 -14.47 -0.11
C SER A 157 -3.26 -15.56 -0.90
N GLY A 158 -1.98 -15.76 -0.59
CA GLY A 158 -1.14 -16.68 -1.34
C GLY A 158 -1.17 -16.32 -2.83
N ARG A 159 -1.54 -17.26 -3.67
CA ARG A 159 -1.61 -17.09 -5.13
C ARG A 159 -3.00 -16.76 -5.67
N TYR A 160 -3.98 -16.50 -4.81
CA TYR A 160 -5.37 -16.29 -5.19
C TYR A 160 -5.86 -14.89 -4.85
N VAL A 161 -6.78 -14.39 -5.66
CA VAL A 161 -7.58 -13.20 -5.40
C VAL A 161 -9.05 -13.60 -5.40
N ALA A 162 -9.74 -13.34 -4.29
CA ALA A 162 -11.19 -13.49 -4.19
C ALA A 162 -11.85 -12.13 -4.42
N VAL A 163 -12.90 -12.10 -5.24
CA VAL A 163 -13.70 -10.91 -5.52
C VAL A 163 -15.15 -11.22 -5.21
N LEU A 164 -15.71 -10.49 -4.26
CA LEU A 164 -17.12 -10.60 -3.89
C LEU A 164 -17.94 -9.57 -4.66
N PHE A 165 -18.88 -10.03 -5.44
CA PHE A 165 -19.87 -9.20 -6.11
C PHE A 165 -21.16 -9.08 -5.28
N ALA A 166 -22.01 -8.13 -5.63
CA ALA A 166 -23.32 -7.99 -4.99
C ALA A 166 -24.25 -9.18 -5.23
N ASP A 167 -24.07 -9.89 -6.35
CA ASP A 167 -24.92 -10.97 -6.84
C ASP A 167 -24.22 -12.34 -6.94
N ARG A 168 -22.90 -12.41 -6.75
CA ARG A 168 -22.08 -13.64 -6.85
C ARG A 168 -20.72 -13.51 -6.15
N LEU A 169 -20.07 -14.64 -5.96
CA LEU A 169 -18.68 -14.76 -5.50
C LEU A 169 -17.79 -15.18 -6.66
#